data_9d8d890332d60d10e6c202af6cfd5f5d
#
_entry.id   9d8d890332d60d10e6c202af6cfd5f5d
#
_cell.length_a   1.000
_cell.length_b   1.000
_cell.length_c   1.000
_cell.angle_alpha   90.00
_cell.angle_beta   90.00
_cell.angle_gamma   90.00
#
_symmetry.space_group_name_H-M   'P 1'
#
loop_
_entity.id
_entity.type
_entity.pdbx_description
1 polymer ?
#
loop_
_entity_poly.entity_id
_entity_poly.type
_entity_poly.pdbx_seq_one_letter_code
_entity_poly.pdbx_strand_id
1 'polypeptide(L)'
;VARLSLNQATIKRATVAEAVEGCVRHGIESIGLWREPVADHGLERTAKLVADAGLRVSSLCRGGFLTAVDNRAALDDNRRAIEEAAALRTDTLVMVVGGVAGDKDLVGARQRVADAIAELSVEAKSAGVTLALEPMHPVFCADRGVLSTLAQALDIAEKHESVGVVVDALHVWWDPDLDAQIVRAGERIASYQVCDWLTPVPADVLLGRGYPGDGDIDLGRLTRHVAATGYAGDVEVEIFNADIWAADFDEVIAEVSRRYHAIVEPAL
;
A
#
# COMPACT_ATOMS: atom_id res chain seq x y z
N VAL A 1 7.36 18.47 1.02
CA VAL A 1 5.92 18.35 0.71
C VAL A 1 5.70 16.99 0.08
N ALA A 2 4.74 16.23 0.58
CA ALA A 2 4.37 14.93 0.02
C ALA A 2 3.74 15.13 -1.37
N ARG A 3 3.98 14.20 -2.28
CA ARG A 3 3.60 14.30 -3.69
C ARG A 3 2.58 13.23 -4.04
N LEU A 4 1.74 13.49 -5.05
CA LEU A 4 0.80 12.52 -5.58
C LEU A 4 1.55 11.35 -6.20
N SER A 5 1.17 10.14 -5.80
CA SER A 5 1.51 8.90 -6.49
C SER A 5 0.23 8.18 -6.95
N LEU A 6 0.25 7.68 -8.17
CA LEU A 6 -0.82 6.84 -8.69
C LEU A 6 -0.51 5.37 -8.41
N ASN A 7 -1.34 4.69 -7.61
CA ASN A 7 -1.25 3.24 -7.53
C ASN A 7 -1.84 2.60 -8.79
N GLN A 8 -1.07 1.72 -9.42
CA GLN A 8 -1.47 1.05 -10.67
C GLN A 8 -2.78 0.28 -10.55
N ALA A 9 -3.14 -0.21 -9.36
CA ALA A 9 -4.42 -0.88 -9.13
C ALA A 9 -5.62 0.03 -9.37
N THR A 10 -5.47 1.34 -9.30
CA THR A 10 -6.54 2.32 -9.60
C THR A 10 -6.93 2.28 -11.08
N ILE A 11 -5.97 1.99 -11.96
CA ILE A 11 -6.16 1.83 -13.40
C ILE A 11 -5.80 0.41 -13.83
N LYS A 12 -6.36 -0.57 -13.16
CA LYS A 12 -5.97 -1.99 -13.21
C LYS A 12 -5.93 -2.59 -14.62
N ARG A 13 -6.68 -2.03 -15.58
CA ARG A 13 -6.69 -2.53 -16.98
C ARG A 13 -5.55 -1.98 -17.83
N ALA A 14 -4.91 -0.90 -17.38
CA ALA A 14 -3.76 -0.35 -18.07
C ALA A 14 -2.53 -1.25 -17.87
N THR A 15 -1.77 -1.45 -18.94
CA THR A 15 -0.43 -2.04 -18.86
C THR A 15 0.52 -1.13 -18.08
N VAL A 16 1.66 -1.65 -17.65
CA VAL A 16 2.70 -0.82 -17.02
C VAL A 16 3.10 0.36 -17.90
N ALA A 17 3.23 0.14 -19.22
CA ALA A 17 3.61 1.20 -20.15
C ALA A 17 2.54 2.30 -20.22
N GLU A 18 1.27 1.93 -20.37
CA GLU A 18 0.15 2.88 -20.39
C GLU A 18 0.02 3.65 -19.07
N ALA A 19 0.25 2.98 -17.94
CA ALA A 19 0.22 3.62 -16.62
C ALA A 19 1.34 4.68 -16.47
N VAL A 20 2.56 4.34 -16.89
CA VAL A 20 3.70 5.25 -16.87
C VAL A 20 3.46 6.45 -17.80
N GLU A 21 3.01 6.20 -19.04
CA GLU A 21 2.67 7.26 -19.99
C GLU A 21 1.54 8.17 -19.47
N GLY A 22 0.52 7.58 -18.82
CA GLY A 22 -0.57 8.33 -18.19
C GLY A 22 -0.05 9.23 -17.07
N CYS A 23 0.81 8.75 -16.18
CA CYS A 23 1.43 9.58 -15.16
C CYS A 23 2.18 10.76 -15.76
N VAL A 24 2.99 10.53 -16.79
CA VAL A 24 3.75 11.60 -17.48
C VAL A 24 2.79 12.64 -18.08
N ARG A 25 1.73 12.23 -18.78
CA ARG A 25 0.75 13.15 -19.40
C ARG A 25 0.07 14.05 -18.37
N HIS A 26 -0.21 13.51 -17.18
CA HIS A 26 -0.89 14.24 -16.11
C HIS A 26 0.06 14.89 -15.10
N GLY A 27 1.37 14.85 -15.33
CA GLY A 27 2.36 15.50 -14.46
C GLY A 27 2.49 14.82 -13.09
N ILE A 28 2.10 13.55 -12.96
CA ILE A 28 2.29 12.74 -11.77
C ILE A 28 3.72 12.18 -11.78
N GLU A 29 4.48 12.42 -10.72
CA GLU A 29 5.92 12.10 -10.68
C GLU A 29 6.23 10.76 -10.01
N SER A 30 5.21 10.06 -9.51
CA SER A 30 5.39 8.82 -8.74
C SER A 30 4.30 7.80 -9.04
N ILE A 31 4.64 6.51 -8.99
CA ILE A 31 3.73 5.41 -9.27
C ILE A 31 3.94 4.27 -8.27
N GLY A 32 2.85 3.77 -7.68
CA GLY A 32 2.83 2.50 -6.95
C GLY A 32 2.63 1.34 -7.93
N LEU A 33 3.54 0.38 -7.93
CA LEU A 33 3.52 -0.73 -8.87
C LEU A 33 3.04 -2.04 -8.21
N TRP A 34 2.50 -2.94 -9.03
CA TRP A 34 2.10 -4.28 -8.61
C TRP A 34 2.97 -5.33 -9.28
N ARG A 35 3.34 -6.38 -8.51
CA ARG A 35 4.29 -7.42 -8.94
C ARG A 35 3.82 -8.18 -10.18
N GLU A 36 2.52 -8.51 -10.26
CA GLU A 36 1.97 -9.25 -11.38
C GLU A 36 2.11 -8.48 -12.71
N PRO A 37 1.65 -7.22 -12.85
CA PRO A 37 1.91 -6.43 -14.07
C PRO A 37 3.40 -6.19 -14.36
N VAL A 38 4.22 -6.03 -13.31
CA VAL A 38 5.68 -5.91 -13.47
C VAL A 38 6.29 -7.19 -14.03
N ALA A 39 5.86 -8.36 -13.55
CA ALA A 39 6.31 -9.65 -14.07
C ALA A 39 5.91 -9.84 -15.54
N ASP A 40 4.67 -9.49 -15.89
CA ASP A 40 4.15 -9.57 -17.27
C ASP A 40 4.93 -8.65 -18.23
N HIS A 41 5.25 -7.45 -17.79
CA HIS A 41 6.04 -6.49 -18.58
C HIS A 41 7.54 -6.85 -18.62
N GLY A 42 8.04 -7.45 -17.54
CA GLY A 42 9.44 -7.77 -17.26
C GLY A 42 10.09 -6.73 -16.36
N LEU A 43 10.70 -7.21 -15.25
CA LEU A 43 11.25 -6.38 -14.17
C LEU A 43 12.25 -5.34 -14.68
N GLU A 44 13.28 -5.77 -15.43
CA GLU A 44 14.32 -4.87 -15.95
C GLU A 44 13.74 -3.82 -16.93
N ARG A 45 12.78 -4.26 -17.77
CA ARG A 45 12.11 -3.36 -18.72
C ARG A 45 11.26 -2.32 -17.98
N THR A 46 10.58 -2.73 -16.90
CA THR A 46 9.80 -1.81 -16.05
C THR A 46 10.72 -0.80 -15.37
N ALA A 47 11.80 -1.27 -14.74
CA ALA A 47 12.75 -0.38 -14.07
C ALA A 47 13.34 0.67 -15.04
N LYS A 48 13.70 0.23 -16.26
CA LYS A 48 14.19 1.15 -17.29
C LYS A 48 13.11 2.13 -17.75
N LEU A 49 11.89 1.66 -18.02
CA LEU A 49 10.78 2.49 -18.49
C LEU A 49 10.45 3.60 -17.48
N VAL A 50 10.33 3.26 -16.20
CA VAL A 50 10.03 4.22 -15.12
C VAL A 50 11.16 5.26 -15.00
N ALA A 51 12.42 4.79 -15.04
CA ALA A 51 13.58 5.68 -14.97
C ALA A 51 13.69 6.62 -16.18
N ASP A 52 13.47 6.11 -17.40
CA ASP A 52 13.49 6.92 -18.64
C ASP A 52 12.35 7.96 -18.64
N ALA A 53 11.22 7.66 -18.03
CA ALA A 53 10.10 8.58 -17.85
C ALA A 53 10.32 9.62 -16.74
N GLY A 54 11.38 9.49 -15.96
CA GLY A 54 11.67 10.39 -14.83
C GLY A 54 10.74 10.20 -13.63
N LEU A 55 10.03 9.06 -13.56
CA LEU A 55 9.15 8.73 -12.44
C LEU A 55 9.91 8.05 -11.30
N ARG A 56 9.37 8.17 -10.10
CA ARG A 56 9.76 7.35 -8.94
C ARG A 56 8.76 6.22 -8.75
N VAL A 57 9.22 5.12 -8.17
CA VAL A 57 8.32 4.07 -7.68
C VAL A 57 8.10 4.31 -6.18
N SER A 58 6.88 4.69 -5.79
CA SER A 58 6.52 4.97 -4.38
C SER A 58 6.45 3.69 -3.54
N SER A 59 5.97 2.61 -4.13
CA SER A 59 5.85 1.31 -3.47
C SER A 59 5.79 0.19 -4.50
N LEU A 60 6.14 -1.02 -4.05
CA LEU A 60 5.83 -2.26 -4.76
C LEU A 60 4.80 -3.05 -3.95
N CYS A 61 3.68 -3.39 -4.53
CA CYS A 61 2.67 -4.27 -3.97
C CYS A 61 2.72 -5.62 -4.70
N ARG A 62 2.76 -6.73 -4.04
CA ARG A 62 2.79 -6.90 -2.61
C ARG A 62 3.67 -8.10 -2.23
N GLY A 63 4.24 -8.03 -1.07
CA GLY A 63 4.70 -9.19 -0.31
C GLY A 63 3.62 -9.69 0.64
N GLY A 64 3.95 -10.67 1.48
CA GLY A 64 3.09 -11.14 2.56
C GLY A 64 2.62 -12.60 2.42
N PHE A 65 1.35 -12.87 2.82
CA PHE A 65 0.74 -14.22 2.88
C PHE A 65 1.53 -15.21 3.76
N LEU A 66 1.93 -14.75 4.95
CA LEU A 66 2.86 -15.42 5.85
C LEU A 66 2.17 -16.28 6.93
N THR A 67 0.84 -16.41 6.89
CA THR A 67 0.03 -17.00 7.96
C THR A 67 -0.03 -18.52 7.98
N ALA A 68 0.41 -19.20 6.91
CA ALA A 68 0.39 -20.66 6.84
C ALA A 68 1.36 -21.29 7.85
N VAL A 69 1.02 -22.50 8.34
CA VAL A 69 1.89 -23.27 9.25
C VAL A 69 3.21 -23.65 8.56
N ASP A 70 3.14 -24.08 7.30
CA ASP A 70 4.33 -24.20 6.44
C ASP A 70 4.33 -22.98 5.49
N ASN A 71 5.13 -22.00 5.81
CA ASN A 71 5.24 -20.75 5.06
C ASN A 71 6.55 -20.61 4.27
N ARG A 72 7.33 -21.66 4.10
CA ARG A 72 8.63 -21.62 3.41
C ARG A 72 8.52 -21.07 1.98
N ALA A 73 7.54 -21.54 1.22
CA ALA A 73 7.32 -21.02 -0.14
C ALA A 73 6.97 -19.53 -0.15
N ALA A 74 6.21 -19.07 0.86
CA ALA A 74 5.90 -17.66 1.03
C ALA A 74 7.14 -16.84 1.42
N LEU A 75 8.00 -17.35 2.30
CA LEU A 75 9.28 -16.70 2.62
C LEU A 75 10.15 -16.55 1.38
N ASP A 76 10.30 -17.61 0.57
CA ASP A 76 11.07 -17.55 -0.67
C ASP A 76 10.47 -16.58 -1.70
N ASP A 77 9.13 -16.47 -1.76
CA ASP A 77 8.47 -15.47 -2.61
C ASP A 77 8.72 -14.05 -2.11
N ASN A 78 8.68 -13.84 -0.80
CA ASN A 78 8.94 -12.52 -0.22
C ASN A 78 10.41 -12.09 -0.37
N ARG A 79 11.37 -13.01 -0.37
CA ARG A 79 12.77 -12.70 -0.72
C ARG A 79 12.86 -12.18 -2.16
N ARG A 80 12.18 -12.83 -3.11
CA ARG A 80 12.08 -12.32 -4.49
C ARG A 80 11.41 -10.95 -4.54
N ALA A 81 10.35 -10.72 -3.76
CA ALA A 81 9.68 -9.42 -3.72
C ALA A 81 10.61 -8.29 -3.20
N ILE A 82 11.49 -8.60 -2.24
CA ILE A 82 12.51 -7.67 -1.76
C ILE A 82 13.52 -7.34 -2.89
N GLU A 83 13.98 -8.34 -3.63
CA GLU A 83 14.88 -8.16 -4.77
C GLU A 83 14.21 -7.34 -5.89
N GLU A 84 12.93 -7.60 -6.17
CA GLU A 84 12.13 -6.86 -7.16
C GLU A 84 11.97 -5.38 -6.76
N ALA A 85 11.67 -5.10 -5.48
CA ALA A 85 11.57 -3.74 -4.97
C ALA A 85 12.90 -2.98 -5.13
N ALA A 86 14.01 -3.60 -4.73
CA ALA A 86 15.34 -3.02 -4.89
C ALA A 86 15.69 -2.76 -6.37
N ALA A 87 15.35 -3.67 -7.29
CA ALA A 87 15.57 -3.51 -8.72
C ALA A 87 14.75 -2.35 -9.32
N LEU A 88 13.54 -2.13 -8.82
CA LEU A 88 12.67 -1.00 -9.18
C LEU A 88 13.07 0.31 -8.49
N ARG A 89 14.09 0.28 -7.62
CA ARG A 89 14.57 1.42 -6.84
C ARG A 89 13.51 2.05 -5.93
N THR A 90 12.59 1.24 -5.43
CA THR A 90 11.73 1.62 -4.32
C THR A 90 12.27 1.03 -3.02
N ASP A 91 12.18 1.82 -1.97
CA ASP A 91 12.52 1.38 -0.61
C ASP A 91 11.30 0.80 0.14
N THR A 92 10.14 0.72 -0.50
CA THR A 92 8.89 0.34 0.15
C THR A 92 8.27 -0.89 -0.52
N LEU A 93 8.23 -2.01 0.21
CA LEU A 93 7.49 -3.22 -0.14
C LEU A 93 6.26 -3.33 0.77
N VAL A 94 5.06 -3.16 0.20
CA VAL A 94 3.79 -3.30 0.94
C VAL A 94 3.55 -4.76 1.28
N MET A 95 3.25 -5.04 2.55
CA MET A 95 3.09 -6.39 3.10
C MET A 95 1.65 -6.66 3.50
N VAL A 96 0.91 -7.38 2.65
CA VAL A 96 -0.41 -7.94 2.94
C VAL A 96 -0.20 -9.29 3.60
N VAL A 97 -0.29 -9.34 4.94
CA VAL A 97 0.28 -10.45 5.73
C VAL A 97 -0.45 -11.79 5.62
N GLY A 98 -1.65 -11.81 5.05
CA GLY A 98 -2.48 -13.02 4.88
C GLY A 98 -3.59 -13.13 5.93
N GLY A 99 -4.70 -13.78 5.55
CA GLY A 99 -5.83 -14.05 6.42
C GLY A 99 -5.61 -15.26 7.34
N VAL A 100 -6.64 -15.62 8.09
CA VAL A 100 -6.61 -16.80 8.98
C VAL A 100 -6.43 -18.06 8.13
N ALA A 101 -5.42 -18.85 8.45
CA ALA A 101 -5.19 -20.13 7.80
C ALA A 101 -6.32 -21.15 8.10
N GLY A 102 -6.35 -22.26 7.36
CA GLY A 102 -7.37 -23.29 7.51
C GLY A 102 -7.42 -23.96 8.89
N ASP A 103 -6.39 -23.75 9.73
CA ASP A 103 -6.32 -24.19 11.12
C ASP A 103 -7.21 -23.37 12.08
N LYS A 104 -7.78 -22.25 11.63
CA LYS A 104 -8.59 -21.30 12.40
C LYS A 104 -7.88 -20.70 13.62
N ASP A 105 -6.56 -20.78 13.67
CA ASP A 105 -5.73 -20.27 14.75
C ASP A 105 -5.28 -18.82 14.45
N LEU A 106 -6.13 -17.86 14.79
CA LEU A 106 -5.84 -16.42 14.59
C LEU A 106 -4.62 -15.96 15.41
N VAL A 107 -4.46 -16.48 16.63
CA VAL A 107 -3.33 -16.10 17.49
C VAL A 107 -2.02 -16.63 16.93
N GLY A 108 -2.00 -17.92 16.56
CA GLY A 108 -0.83 -18.52 15.91
C GLY A 108 -0.53 -17.91 14.55
N ALA A 109 -1.56 -17.53 13.76
CA ALA A 109 -1.35 -16.84 12.50
C ALA A 109 -0.62 -15.49 12.68
N ARG A 110 -0.99 -14.70 13.68
CA ARG A 110 -0.29 -13.45 14.04
C ARG A 110 1.14 -13.69 14.49
N GLN A 111 1.38 -14.78 15.26
CA GLN A 111 2.73 -15.14 15.67
C GLN A 111 3.59 -15.55 14.49
N ARG A 112 3.05 -16.38 13.57
CA ARG A 112 3.75 -16.78 12.34
C ARG A 112 4.12 -15.58 11.46
N VAL A 113 3.24 -14.56 11.38
CA VAL A 113 3.56 -13.30 10.70
C VAL A 113 4.73 -12.60 11.39
N ALA A 114 4.70 -12.46 12.71
CA ALA A 114 5.78 -11.80 13.45
C ALA A 114 7.13 -12.52 13.28
N ASP A 115 7.13 -13.84 13.32
CA ASP A 115 8.35 -14.65 13.13
C ASP A 115 8.90 -14.52 11.71
N ALA A 116 8.02 -14.57 10.69
CA ALA A 116 8.40 -14.42 9.29
C ALA A 116 8.93 -13.02 8.98
N ILE A 117 8.31 -11.97 9.52
CA ILE A 117 8.82 -10.59 9.38
C ILE A 117 10.19 -10.43 10.05
N ALA A 118 10.40 -11.03 11.21
CA ALA A 118 11.70 -11.01 11.88
C ALA A 118 12.80 -11.64 10.98
N GLU A 119 12.50 -12.76 10.32
CA GLU A 119 13.42 -13.40 9.37
C GLU A 119 13.69 -12.52 8.15
N LEU A 120 12.63 -12.07 7.46
CA LEU A 120 12.75 -11.27 6.23
C LEU A 120 13.35 -9.88 6.47
N SER A 121 13.22 -9.31 7.66
CA SER A 121 13.72 -7.97 7.98
C SER A 121 15.24 -7.84 7.82
N VAL A 122 15.99 -8.92 8.02
CA VAL A 122 17.45 -8.94 7.86
C VAL A 122 17.85 -8.77 6.39
N GLU A 123 17.16 -9.48 5.49
CA GLU A 123 17.38 -9.41 4.05
C GLU A 123 16.91 -8.06 3.48
N ALA A 124 15.72 -7.61 3.93
CA ALA A 124 15.17 -6.30 3.55
C ALA A 124 16.13 -5.15 3.91
N LYS A 125 16.70 -5.18 5.14
CA LYS A 125 17.71 -4.20 5.56
C LYS A 125 18.93 -4.21 4.64
N SER A 126 19.41 -5.40 4.28
CA SER A 126 20.58 -5.56 3.41
C SER A 126 20.32 -5.04 1.99
N ALA A 127 19.08 -5.14 1.52
CA ALA A 127 18.64 -4.66 0.22
C ALA A 127 18.24 -3.17 0.21
N GLY A 128 18.21 -2.50 1.37
CA GLY A 128 17.72 -1.13 1.52
C GLY A 128 16.22 -0.99 1.31
N VAL A 129 15.46 -2.06 1.62
CA VAL A 129 13.99 -2.12 1.47
C VAL A 129 13.33 -2.14 2.86
N THR A 130 12.26 -1.40 3.01
CA THR A 130 11.39 -1.41 4.19
C THR A 130 10.19 -2.32 3.93
N LEU A 131 9.98 -3.29 4.81
CA LEU A 131 8.77 -4.10 4.83
C LEU A 131 7.65 -3.27 5.46
N ALA A 132 6.79 -2.69 4.65
CA ALA A 132 5.70 -1.82 5.10
C ALA A 132 4.46 -2.67 5.44
N LEU A 133 4.26 -2.97 6.72
CA LEU A 133 3.12 -3.76 7.17
C LEU A 133 1.82 -3.00 6.96
N GLU A 134 0.88 -3.60 6.24
CA GLU A 134 -0.44 -3.04 5.99
C GLU A 134 -1.47 -3.67 6.93
N PRO A 135 -1.93 -2.95 7.98
CA PRO A 135 -3.11 -3.38 8.73
C PRO A 135 -4.34 -3.24 7.83
N MET A 136 -5.11 -4.30 7.72
CA MET A 136 -6.30 -4.32 6.88
C MET A 136 -7.59 -4.22 7.71
N HIS A 137 -8.60 -3.57 7.17
CA HIS A 137 -9.92 -3.47 7.82
C HIS A 137 -10.37 -4.85 8.34
N PRO A 138 -10.96 -4.95 9.55
CA PRO A 138 -11.32 -6.24 10.17
C PRO A 138 -12.17 -7.16 9.30
N VAL A 139 -12.92 -6.61 8.35
CA VAL A 139 -13.71 -7.39 7.39
C VAL A 139 -12.85 -8.36 6.56
N PHE A 140 -11.56 -8.05 6.40
CA PHE A 140 -10.59 -8.86 5.65
C PHE A 140 -9.76 -9.81 6.52
N CYS A 141 -10.05 -9.91 7.83
CA CYS A 141 -9.26 -10.73 8.75
C CYS A 141 -9.23 -12.21 8.35
N ALA A 142 -10.29 -12.70 7.75
CA ALA A 142 -10.39 -14.12 7.37
C ALA A 142 -9.55 -14.50 6.14
N ASP A 143 -9.38 -13.59 5.19
CA ASP A 143 -8.85 -13.92 3.86
C ASP A 143 -7.60 -13.12 3.43
N ARG A 144 -7.35 -11.93 4.01
CA ARG A 144 -6.28 -11.04 3.54
C ARG A 144 -5.31 -10.58 4.60
N GLY A 145 -5.77 -10.17 5.80
CA GLY A 145 -4.89 -9.57 6.80
C GLY A 145 -5.29 -9.82 8.23
N VAL A 146 -4.53 -10.64 8.96
CA VAL A 146 -4.74 -10.90 10.40
C VAL A 146 -4.34 -9.74 11.31
N LEU A 147 -3.63 -8.74 10.78
CA LEU A 147 -3.37 -7.47 11.44
C LEU A 147 -4.46 -6.49 11.03
N SER A 148 -5.25 -6.00 11.98
CA SER A 148 -6.45 -5.19 11.69
C SER A 148 -6.38 -3.77 12.23
N THR A 149 -5.35 -3.42 13.00
CA THR A 149 -5.13 -2.08 13.54
C THR A 149 -3.69 -1.65 13.33
N LEU A 150 -3.48 -0.34 13.26
CA LEU A 150 -2.13 0.22 13.14
C LEU A 150 -1.27 -0.18 14.36
N ALA A 151 -1.88 -0.27 15.55
CA ALA A 151 -1.22 -0.74 16.76
C ALA A 151 -0.61 -2.14 16.60
N GLN A 152 -1.37 -3.09 16.03
CA GLN A 152 -0.88 -4.45 15.81
C GLN A 152 0.30 -4.51 14.84
N ALA A 153 0.30 -3.69 13.80
CA ALA A 153 1.42 -3.59 12.86
C ALA A 153 2.65 -2.97 13.55
N LEU A 154 2.46 -1.92 14.35
CA LEU A 154 3.53 -1.26 15.10
C LEU A 154 4.17 -2.17 16.14
N ASP A 155 3.40 -3.03 16.82
CA ASP A 155 3.93 -4.01 17.79
C ASP A 155 4.96 -4.98 17.18
N ILE A 156 4.90 -5.17 15.84
CA ILE A 156 5.90 -5.92 15.08
C ILE A 156 6.99 -4.97 14.58
N ALA A 157 6.60 -3.87 13.92
CA ALA A 157 7.53 -2.98 13.23
C ALA A 157 8.60 -2.36 14.15
N GLU A 158 8.23 -2.01 15.38
CA GLU A 158 9.15 -1.40 16.35
C GLU A 158 10.33 -2.29 16.76
N LYS A 159 10.23 -3.59 16.52
CA LYS A 159 11.30 -4.55 16.84
C LYS A 159 12.39 -4.64 15.78
N HIS A 160 12.16 -4.04 14.59
CA HIS A 160 13.03 -4.16 13.43
C HIS A 160 13.24 -2.81 12.75
N GLU A 161 14.47 -2.52 12.37
CA GLU A 161 14.82 -1.23 11.74
C GLU A 161 14.26 -1.10 10.32
N SER A 162 14.22 -2.20 9.56
CA SER A 162 13.73 -2.25 8.17
C SER A 162 12.25 -2.60 8.06
N VAL A 163 11.47 -2.40 9.13
CA VAL A 163 10.02 -2.64 9.12
C VAL A 163 9.31 -1.35 9.47
N GLY A 164 8.43 -0.94 8.59
CA GLY A 164 7.53 0.20 8.73
C GLY A 164 6.07 -0.22 8.65
N VAL A 165 5.21 0.75 8.53
CA VAL A 165 3.76 0.55 8.42
C VAL A 165 3.20 1.33 7.24
N VAL A 166 2.13 0.80 6.68
CA VAL A 166 1.25 1.52 5.75
C VAL A 166 0.10 2.14 6.56
N VAL A 167 -0.16 3.41 6.30
CA VAL A 167 -1.41 4.05 6.71
C VAL A 167 -2.29 4.10 5.46
N ASP A 168 -3.10 3.07 5.21
CA ASP A 168 -4.15 3.11 4.18
C ASP A 168 -5.45 3.58 4.81
N ALA A 169 -5.94 4.73 4.34
CA ALA A 169 -7.16 5.35 4.83
C ALA A 169 -8.34 4.38 4.88
N LEU A 170 -8.52 3.55 3.83
CA LEU A 170 -9.62 2.57 3.78
C LEU A 170 -9.58 1.58 4.93
N HIS A 171 -8.38 1.15 5.31
CA HIS A 171 -8.23 0.05 6.25
C HIS A 171 -8.25 0.49 7.70
N VAL A 172 -7.90 1.74 8.00
CA VAL A 172 -7.69 2.20 9.39
C VAL A 172 -8.65 3.31 9.87
N TRP A 173 -9.42 3.96 8.99
CA TRP A 173 -10.24 5.14 9.33
C TRP A 173 -11.24 4.93 10.48
N TRP A 174 -11.69 3.71 10.66
CA TRP A 174 -12.68 3.28 11.65
C TRP A 174 -12.10 3.11 13.07
N ASP A 175 -10.76 3.00 13.19
CA ASP A 175 -10.10 2.70 14.47
C ASP A 175 -10.16 3.92 15.39
N PRO A 176 -10.80 3.81 16.58
CA PRO A 176 -10.91 4.93 17.52
C PRO A 176 -9.56 5.39 18.07
N ASP A 177 -8.53 4.53 18.04
CA ASP A 177 -7.19 4.84 18.55
C ASP A 177 -6.24 5.32 17.43
N LEU A 178 -6.72 5.48 16.21
CA LEU A 178 -5.90 5.77 15.02
C LEU A 178 -4.97 6.95 15.20
N ASP A 179 -5.47 8.08 15.73
CA ASP A 179 -4.68 9.30 15.88
C ASP A 179 -3.46 9.07 16.78
N ALA A 180 -3.67 8.39 17.92
CA ALA A 180 -2.58 8.04 18.83
C ALA A 180 -1.57 7.09 18.18
N GLN A 181 -2.04 6.15 17.35
CA GLN A 181 -1.17 5.22 16.66
C GLN A 181 -0.42 5.86 15.50
N ILE A 182 -0.97 6.85 14.80
CA ILE A 182 -0.24 7.66 13.81
C ILE A 182 0.91 8.43 14.48
N VAL A 183 0.65 9.06 15.61
CA VAL A 183 1.71 9.73 16.38
C VAL A 183 2.80 8.74 16.82
N ARG A 184 2.40 7.54 17.30
CA ARG A 184 3.33 6.46 17.66
C ARG A 184 4.15 5.99 16.47
N ALA A 185 3.53 5.89 15.30
CA ALA A 185 4.21 5.45 14.08
C ALA A 185 5.36 6.39 13.69
N GLY A 186 5.12 7.70 13.73
CA GLY A 186 6.17 8.69 13.45
C GLY A 186 6.88 8.41 12.12
N GLU A 187 8.21 8.34 12.20
CA GLU A 187 9.09 8.06 11.05
C GLU A 187 8.95 6.64 10.47
N ARG A 188 8.18 5.74 11.12
CA ARG A 188 7.91 4.40 10.61
C ARG A 188 6.78 4.32 9.61
N ILE A 189 6.09 5.43 9.31
CA ILE A 189 5.14 5.49 8.20
C ILE A 189 5.95 5.39 6.90
N ALA A 190 5.93 4.21 6.28
CA ALA A 190 6.63 3.95 5.03
C ALA A 190 5.78 4.28 3.81
N SER A 191 4.45 4.19 3.92
CA SER A 191 3.50 4.55 2.87
C SER A 191 2.24 5.16 3.47
N TYR A 192 1.72 6.20 2.81
CA TYR A 192 0.40 6.75 3.10
C TYR A 192 -0.48 6.61 1.85
N GLN A 193 -1.55 5.81 1.99
CA GLN A 193 -2.46 5.51 0.89
C GLN A 193 -3.83 6.10 1.16
N VAL A 194 -4.45 6.66 0.12
CA VAL A 194 -5.73 7.34 0.22
C VAL A 194 -6.71 6.87 -0.85
N CYS A 195 -7.91 6.65 -0.43
CA CYS A 195 -9.14 6.53 -1.21
C CYS A 195 -10.31 6.83 -0.30
N ASP A 196 -11.53 6.62 -0.73
CA ASP A 196 -12.68 6.82 0.15
C ASP A 196 -13.48 5.52 0.36
N TRP A 197 -14.24 5.46 1.45
CA TRP A 197 -15.12 4.35 1.79
C TRP A 197 -16.54 4.67 1.34
N LEU A 198 -17.04 3.93 0.34
CA LEU A 198 -18.37 4.15 -0.21
C LEU A 198 -19.46 3.47 0.61
N THR A 199 -20.58 4.17 0.79
CA THR A 199 -21.79 3.67 1.42
C THR A 199 -22.97 3.83 0.45
N PRO A 200 -23.80 2.78 0.20
CA PRO A 200 -23.75 1.44 0.83
C PRO A 200 -22.57 0.60 0.39
N VAL A 201 -22.05 -0.22 1.30
CA VAL A 201 -20.93 -1.12 1.02
C VAL A 201 -21.37 -2.17 -0.01
N PRO A 202 -20.61 -2.38 -1.11
CA PRO A 202 -20.96 -3.40 -2.10
C PRO A 202 -20.78 -4.82 -1.56
N ALA A 203 -21.35 -5.81 -2.26
CA ALA A 203 -21.26 -7.21 -1.86
C ALA A 203 -19.79 -7.70 -1.78
N ASP A 204 -18.93 -7.27 -2.71
CA ASP A 204 -17.48 -7.40 -2.59
C ASP A 204 -16.93 -6.11 -1.96
N VAL A 205 -16.67 -6.15 -0.66
CA VAL A 205 -16.20 -5.01 0.13
C VAL A 205 -14.88 -4.44 -0.41
N LEU A 206 -14.05 -5.26 -1.04
CA LEU A 206 -12.79 -4.82 -1.62
C LEU A 206 -13.01 -3.75 -2.72
N LEU A 207 -14.13 -3.84 -3.42
CA LEU A 207 -14.50 -2.93 -4.51
C LEU A 207 -15.27 -1.68 -4.03
N GLY A 208 -15.37 -1.50 -2.72
CA GLY A 208 -16.09 -0.40 -2.09
C GLY A 208 -15.28 0.88 -1.94
N ARG A 209 -14.21 1.06 -2.70
CA ARG A 209 -13.38 2.27 -2.69
C ARG A 209 -13.91 3.30 -3.69
N GLY A 210 -13.82 4.57 -3.32
CA GLY A 210 -14.13 5.72 -4.18
C GLY A 210 -12.96 6.69 -4.31
N TYR A 211 -13.12 7.68 -5.18
CA TYR A 211 -12.16 8.78 -5.21
C TYR A 211 -12.17 9.54 -3.89
N PRO A 212 -11.04 10.15 -3.49
CA PRO A 212 -11.03 11.04 -2.32
C PRO A 212 -12.19 12.03 -2.33
N GLY A 213 -13.00 12.04 -1.27
CA GLY A 213 -14.17 12.89 -1.11
C GLY A 213 -15.51 12.32 -1.60
N ASP A 214 -15.54 11.08 -2.09
CA ASP A 214 -16.78 10.43 -2.53
C ASP A 214 -17.51 9.68 -1.39
N GLY A 215 -16.83 9.44 -0.27
CA GLY A 215 -17.35 8.58 0.81
C GLY A 215 -17.30 9.21 2.20
N ASP A 216 -17.14 8.34 3.20
CA ASP A 216 -17.33 8.69 4.60
C ASP A 216 -16.03 8.99 5.38
N ILE A 217 -14.84 8.90 4.74
CA ILE A 217 -13.56 9.11 5.41
C ILE A 217 -13.24 10.61 5.52
N ASP A 218 -13.00 11.11 6.74
CA ASP A 218 -12.42 12.46 6.92
C ASP A 218 -10.93 12.47 6.54
N LEU A 219 -10.68 12.44 5.21
CA LEU A 219 -9.33 12.43 4.65
C LEU A 219 -8.54 13.67 5.03
N GLY A 220 -9.19 14.82 5.14
CA GLY A 220 -8.51 16.06 5.56
C GLY A 220 -7.96 15.95 6.98
N ARG A 221 -8.73 15.40 7.92
CA ARG A 221 -8.27 15.14 9.29
C ARG A 221 -7.13 14.12 9.30
N LEU A 222 -7.32 12.98 8.65
CA LEU A 222 -6.32 11.90 8.61
C LEU A 222 -4.99 12.40 8.00
N THR A 223 -5.05 13.11 6.89
CA THR A 223 -3.86 13.68 6.23
C THR A 223 -3.12 14.65 7.16
N ARG A 224 -3.82 15.52 7.87
CA ARG A 224 -3.17 16.43 8.86
C ARG A 224 -2.45 15.66 9.96
N HIS A 225 -3.02 14.55 10.45
CA HIS A 225 -2.34 13.72 11.46
C HIS A 225 -1.09 13.05 10.90
N VAL A 226 -1.14 12.53 9.68
CA VAL A 226 0.04 11.95 9.02
C VAL A 226 1.08 13.03 8.75
N ALA A 227 0.70 14.19 8.22
CA ALA A 227 1.63 15.31 7.97
C ALA A 227 2.30 15.81 9.26
N ALA A 228 1.57 15.84 10.38
CA ALA A 228 2.09 16.26 11.67
C ALA A 228 3.20 15.35 12.22
N THR A 229 3.34 14.11 11.75
CA THR A 229 4.47 13.23 12.09
C THR A 229 5.77 13.61 11.40
N GLY A 230 5.74 14.53 10.42
CA GLY A 230 6.87 14.86 9.56
C GLY A 230 6.96 13.96 8.31
N TYR A 231 5.93 13.15 8.02
CA TYR A 231 5.90 12.31 6.82
C TYR A 231 6.10 13.16 5.55
N ALA A 232 7.16 12.88 4.80
CA ALA A 232 7.54 13.60 3.59
C ALA A 232 7.51 12.71 2.33
N GLY A 233 7.01 11.49 2.45
CA GLY A 233 6.84 10.55 1.33
C GLY A 233 5.72 10.94 0.37
N ASP A 234 5.57 10.17 -0.67
CA ASP A 234 4.46 10.31 -1.62
C ASP A 234 3.13 9.89 -0.96
N VAL A 235 2.03 10.51 -1.39
CA VAL A 235 0.68 10.09 -1.02
C VAL A 235 0.10 9.33 -2.19
N GLU A 236 -0.18 8.06 -1.97
CA GLU A 236 -0.56 7.12 -3.01
C GLU A 236 -2.08 6.98 -3.09
N VAL A 237 -2.67 7.25 -4.24
CA VAL A 237 -4.11 7.02 -4.46
C VAL A 237 -4.31 5.61 -4.97
N GLU A 238 -4.99 4.77 -4.16
CA GLU A 238 -5.26 3.36 -4.47
C GLU A 238 -6.75 3.06 -4.43
N ILE A 239 -7.35 2.80 -5.58
CA ILE A 239 -8.80 2.59 -5.71
C ILE A 239 -9.10 1.24 -6.35
N PHE A 240 -9.77 0.37 -5.60
CA PHE A 240 -10.37 -0.87 -6.10
C PHE A 240 -11.86 -0.65 -6.29
N ASN A 241 -12.28 -0.45 -7.54
CA ASN A 241 -13.68 -0.22 -7.88
C ASN A 241 -13.94 -0.66 -9.32
N ALA A 242 -14.96 -1.49 -9.52
CA ALA A 242 -15.25 -2.08 -10.82
C ALA A 242 -15.64 -1.04 -11.90
N ASP A 243 -16.37 0.00 -11.51
CA ASP A 243 -16.80 1.05 -12.42
C ASP A 243 -15.63 1.96 -12.83
N ILE A 244 -14.77 2.31 -11.89
CA ILE A 244 -13.53 3.06 -12.13
C ILE A 244 -12.60 2.25 -13.05
N TRP A 245 -12.47 0.94 -12.82
CA TRP A 245 -11.68 0.08 -13.68
C TRP A 245 -12.28 -0.08 -15.10
N ALA A 246 -13.59 0.14 -15.26
CA ALA A 246 -14.27 0.08 -16.56
C ALA A 246 -14.17 1.39 -17.35
N ALA A 247 -13.90 2.50 -16.67
CA ALA A 247 -13.76 3.82 -17.30
C ALA A 247 -12.46 3.95 -18.10
N ASP A 248 -12.38 4.99 -18.92
CA ASP A 248 -11.14 5.37 -19.60
C ASP A 248 -10.07 5.73 -18.55
N PHE A 249 -8.92 5.06 -18.60
CA PHE A 249 -7.91 5.23 -17.56
C PHE A 249 -7.28 6.63 -17.55
N ASP A 250 -7.27 7.33 -18.68
CA ASP A 250 -6.75 8.70 -18.75
C ASP A 250 -7.70 9.68 -18.04
N GLU A 251 -9.02 9.49 -18.18
CA GLU A 251 -10.03 10.22 -17.41
C GLU A 251 -9.93 9.91 -15.91
N VAL A 252 -9.68 8.64 -15.56
CA VAL A 252 -9.47 8.23 -14.16
C VAL A 252 -8.25 8.94 -13.55
N ILE A 253 -7.13 8.99 -14.27
CA ILE A 253 -5.92 9.69 -13.79
C ILE A 253 -6.17 11.18 -13.60
N ALA A 254 -6.88 11.82 -14.54
CA ALA A 254 -7.25 13.22 -14.44
C ALA A 254 -8.11 13.48 -13.17
N GLU A 255 -9.09 12.61 -12.91
CA GLU A 255 -9.96 12.74 -11.75
C GLU A 255 -9.20 12.48 -10.43
N VAL A 256 -8.31 11.48 -10.39
CA VAL A 256 -7.40 11.24 -9.24
C VAL A 256 -6.61 12.50 -8.92
N SER A 257 -5.96 13.10 -9.92
CA SER A 257 -5.18 14.32 -9.74
C SER A 257 -6.04 15.47 -9.21
N ARG A 258 -7.21 15.68 -9.81
CA ARG A 258 -8.14 16.74 -9.40
C ARG A 258 -8.59 16.58 -7.95
N ARG A 259 -8.96 15.36 -7.54
CA ARG A 259 -9.42 15.06 -6.18
C ARG A 259 -8.30 15.18 -5.14
N TYR A 260 -7.11 14.70 -5.47
CA TYR A 260 -5.94 14.84 -4.62
C TYR A 260 -5.65 16.32 -4.30
N HIS A 261 -5.56 17.16 -5.34
CA HIS A 261 -5.31 18.60 -5.17
C HIS A 261 -6.41 19.34 -4.43
N ALA A 262 -7.66 18.89 -4.55
CA ALA A 262 -8.78 19.55 -3.88
C ALA A 262 -8.95 19.15 -2.41
N ILE A 263 -8.60 17.91 -2.03
CA ILE A 263 -9.00 17.31 -0.74
C ILE A 263 -7.79 16.93 0.12
N VAL A 264 -6.76 16.35 -0.47
CA VAL A 264 -5.62 15.78 0.26
C VAL A 264 -4.50 16.80 0.41
N GLU A 265 -4.06 17.39 -0.68
CA GLU A 265 -2.92 18.33 -0.70
C GLU A 265 -3.10 19.53 0.26
N PRO A 266 -4.30 20.15 0.40
CA PRO A 266 -4.48 21.26 1.33
C PRO A 266 -4.31 20.90 2.81
N ALA A 267 -4.30 19.59 3.13
CA ALA A 267 -4.14 19.08 4.49
C ALA A 267 -2.70 18.60 4.80
N LEU A 268 -1.80 18.63 3.80
CA LEU A 268 -0.37 18.38 3.95
C LEU A 268 0.36 19.66 4.37
#